data_e4d5ee407710fc59ac659dec4e28ae75
#
_entry.id   e4d5ee407710fc59ac659dec4e28ae75
#
_cell.length_a   1.000
_cell.length_b   1.000
_cell.length_c   1.000
_cell.angle_alpha   90.00
_cell.angle_beta   90.00
_cell.angle_gamma   90.00
#
_symmetry.space_group_name_H-M   'P 1'
#
loop_
_entity.id
_entity.type
_entity.pdbx_description
1 polymer ?
#
loop_
_entity_poly.entity_id
_entity_poly.type
_entity_poly.pdbx_seq_one_letter_code
_entity_poly.pdbx_strand_id
1 'polypeptide(L)'
;MRVAGPLRIVVLIFTAGLTWIMGSILLGTHGSGFSRLQQLFSSPENAVTTEPRARKYKCGLPQPCPEQHLAFRVVSGAANVIGPKICLEDKMLMSSVKDNVGRGLNIALVNDVNDLLKFIRPLHEGTLVFVASYDDPATKMNDETRKIFSELGSTNAKELAFRDSWVFVGAKGVQDKSPFEQHVKNSKSTNKYEGWPEALELEGCIPQRTMGTQ
;
A
#
# COMPACT_ATOMS: atom_id res chain seq x y z
N MET A 1 -7.08 30.98 -51.86
CA MET A 1 -5.81 30.77 -52.58
C MET A 1 -6.00 29.63 -53.57
N ARG A 2 -5.85 29.88 -54.87
CA ARG A 2 -5.92 28.82 -55.89
C ARG A 2 -4.58 28.12 -55.93
N VAL A 3 -4.50 26.89 -55.45
CA VAL A 3 -3.33 26.04 -55.49
C VAL A 3 -3.01 25.77 -56.97
N ALA A 4 -1.77 26.06 -57.39
CA ALA A 4 -1.33 25.90 -58.78
C ALA A 4 -1.52 24.44 -59.25
N GLY A 5 -1.92 24.24 -60.53
CA GLY A 5 -2.26 22.94 -61.11
C GLY A 5 -1.28 21.79 -60.83
N PRO A 6 0.06 21.99 -60.92
CA PRO A 6 1.02 20.91 -60.67
C PRO A 6 0.98 20.40 -59.18
N LEU A 7 0.71 21.26 -58.20
CA LEU A 7 0.61 20.85 -56.81
C LEU A 7 -0.61 19.98 -56.51
N ARG A 8 -1.72 20.21 -57.22
CA ARG A 8 -2.92 19.34 -57.12
C ARG A 8 -2.66 17.94 -57.64
N ILE A 9 -1.91 17.82 -58.73
CA ILE A 9 -1.56 16.52 -59.32
C ILE A 9 -0.65 15.74 -58.36
N VAL A 10 0.31 16.40 -57.73
CA VAL A 10 1.21 15.78 -56.73
C VAL A 10 0.45 15.29 -55.54
N VAL A 11 -0.49 16.10 -54.98
CA VAL A 11 -1.32 15.69 -53.85
C VAL A 11 -2.21 14.49 -54.20
N LEU A 12 -2.78 14.47 -55.40
CA LEU A 12 -3.63 13.33 -55.84
C LEU A 12 -2.82 12.03 -55.99
N ILE A 13 -1.59 12.12 -56.55
CA ILE A 13 -0.69 10.95 -56.68
C ILE A 13 -0.28 10.44 -55.30
N PHE A 14 0.04 11.33 -54.36
CA PHE A 14 0.40 10.96 -52.99
C PHE A 14 -0.74 10.33 -52.24
N THR A 15 -1.95 10.88 -52.33
CA THR A 15 -3.14 10.30 -51.69
C THR A 15 -3.50 8.95 -52.28
N ALA A 16 -3.46 8.80 -53.59
CA ALA A 16 -3.71 7.52 -54.27
C ALA A 16 -2.63 6.47 -53.91
N GLY A 17 -1.36 6.87 -53.82
CA GLY A 17 -0.29 5.98 -53.38
C GLY A 17 -0.44 5.52 -51.91
N LEU A 18 -0.81 6.43 -51.02
CA LEU A 18 -1.09 6.10 -49.61
C LEU A 18 -2.28 5.17 -49.43
N THR A 19 -3.38 5.42 -50.20
CA THR A 19 -4.56 4.53 -50.12
C THR A 19 -4.27 3.16 -50.74
N TRP A 20 -3.43 3.07 -51.78
CA TRP A 20 -2.96 1.79 -52.30
C TRP A 20 -2.13 1.01 -51.31
N ILE A 21 -1.15 1.66 -50.66
CA ILE A 21 -0.32 1.04 -49.63
C ILE A 21 -1.17 0.57 -48.43
N MET A 22 -2.05 1.42 -47.94
CA MET A 22 -2.96 1.05 -46.88
C MET A 22 -3.91 -0.11 -47.29
N GLY A 23 -4.43 -0.08 -48.51
CA GLY A 23 -5.26 -1.16 -49.05
C GLY A 23 -4.50 -2.48 -49.20
N SER A 24 -3.27 -2.44 -49.68
CA SER A 24 -2.45 -3.65 -49.80
C SER A 24 -2.01 -4.23 -48.45
N ILE A 25 -1.85 -3.41 -47.42
CA ILE A 25 -1.56 -3.85 -46.05
C ILE A 25 -2.83 -4.50 -45.44
N LEU A 26 -4.02 -3.90 -45.66
CA LEU A 26 -5.29 -4.39 -45.12
C LEU A 26 -5.82 -5.63 -45.86
N LEU A 27 -5.62 -5.72 -47.16
CA LEU A 27 -6.16 -6.82 -48.01
C LEU A 27 -5.18 -7.99 -48.21
N GLY A 28 -3.96 -7.93 -47.58
CA GLY A 28 -3.11 -9.11 -47.48
C GLY A 28 -2.55 -9.68 -48.78
N THR A 29 -2.35 -8.85 -49.83
CA THR A 29 -1.82 -9.35 -51.11
C THR A 29 -0.30 -9.60 -51.14
N HIS A 30 0.40 -9.42 -50.02
CA HIS A 30 1.79 -9.85 -49.86
C HIS A 30 1.94 -10.68 -48.56
N GLY A 31 1.90 -11.98 -48.74
CA GLY A 31 1.90 -13.02 -47.70
C GLY A 31 3.15 -13.18 -46.84
N SER A 32 3.83 -12.13 -46.41
CA SER A 32 4.95 -12.28 -45.47
C SER A 32 4.94 -11.34 -44.26
N GLY A 33 4.09 -10.29 -44.29
CA GLY A 33 4.02 -9.33 -43.19
C GLY A 33 3.04 -9.77 -42.07
N PHE A 34 1.95 -10.40 -42.45
CA PHE A 34 0.89 -10.77 -41.51
C PHE A 34 1.26 -12.00 -40.64
N SER A 35 2.06 -12.92 -41.17
CA SER A 35 2.55 -14.08 -40.43
C SER A 35 3.54 -13.68 -39.32
N ARG A 36 4.31 -12.58 -39.48
CA ARG A 36 5.17 -12.06 -38.41
C ARG A 36 4.38 -11.34 -37.31
N LEU A 37 3.30 -10.65 -37.66
CA LEU A 37 2.42 -10.05 -36.65
C LEU A 37 1.63 -11.13 -35.90
N GLN A 38 1.16 -12.16 -36.58
CA GLN A 38 0.51 -13.29 -35.92
C GLN A 38 1.48 -14.08 -35.01
N GLN A 39 2.76 -14.18 -35.38
CA GLN A 39 3.79 -14.78 -34.51
C GLN A 39 4.13 -13.90 -33.28
N LEU A 40 3.92 -12.60 -33.36
CA LEU A 40 4.07 -11.72 -32.19
C LEU A 40 2.89 -11.80 -31.22
N PHE A 41 1.72 -12.21 -31.71
CA PHE A 41 0.52 -12.41 -30.89
C PHE A 41 0.24 -13.87 -30.56
N SER A 42 0.76 -14.81 -31.30
CA SER A 42 0.87 -16.21 -30.90
C SER A 42 2.20 -16.39 -30.17
N SER A 43 2.27 -15.95 -28.95
CA SER A 43 3.23 -16.52 -28.00
C SER A 43 3.04 -18.03 -28.05
N PRO A 44 4.13 -18.83 -28.20
CA PRO A 44 4.01 -20.26 -27.94
C PRO A 44 3.35 -20.39 -26.59
N GLU A 45 2.33 -21.23 -26.50
CA GLU A 45 1.86 -21.78 -25.25
C GLU A 45 3.07 -22.47 -24.57
N ASN A 46 3.97 -21.64 -24.05
CA ASN A 46 4.69 -22.05 -22.87
C ASN A 46 3.59 -22.30 -21.87
N ALA A 47 3.37 -23.56 -21.54
CA ALA A 47 2.61 -23.96 -20.40
C ALA A 47 3.01 -22.97 -19.29
N VAL A 48 2.17 -21.95 -19.08
CA VAL A 48 2.19 -21.15 -17.89
C VAL A 48 1.88 -22.20 -16.84
N THR A 49 2.94 -22.74 -16.26
CA THR A 49 2.84 -23.31 -14.92
C THR A 49 2.25 -22.14 -14.15
N THR A 50 0.95 -22.16 -14.00
CA THR A 50 0.22 -21.27 -13.11
C THR A 50 0.80 -21.63 -11.76
N GLU A 51 1.86 -20.91 -11.36
CA GLU A 51 2.23 -20.93 -9.95
C GLU A 51 0.93 -20.69 -9.21
N PRO A 52 0.54 -21.59 -8.30
CA PRO A 52 -0.71 -21.45 -7.60
C PRO A 52 -0.66 -20.06 -6.96
N ARG A 53 -1.56 -19.19 -7.40
CA ARG A 53 -1.68 -17.81 -6.91
C ARG A 53 -1.63 -17.88 -5.41
N ALA A 54 -0.55 -17.38 -4.80
CA ALA A 54 -0.29 -17.51 -3.39
C ALA A 54 -1.57 -17.18 -2.63
N ARG A 55 -2.12 -18.17 -1.90
CA ARG A 55 -3.35 -17.99 -1.13
C ARG A 55 -3.08 -16.89 -0.13
N LYS A 56 -3.73 -15.75 -0.29
CA LYS A 56 -3.66 -14.66 0.69
C LYS A 56 -4.62 -15.01 1.82
N TYR A 57 -4.08 -15.12 3.01
CA TYR A 57 -4.84 -15.33 4.23
C TYR A 57 -5.37 -13.99 4.77
N LYS A 58 -5.96 -13.99 5.97
CA LYS A 58 -6.51 -12.79 6.62
C LYS A 58 -5.52 -11.62 6.55
N CYS A 59 -6.02 -10.43 6.28
CA CYS A 59 -5.24 -9.22 6.02
C CYS A 59 -4.21 -9.35 4.88
N GLY A 60 -4.35 -10.37 4.01
CA GLY A 60 -3.45 -10.63 2.89
C GLY A 60 -2.12 -11.24 3.30
N LEU A 61 -2.00 -11.87 4.48
CA LEU A 61 -0.80 -12.54 4.93
C LEU A 61 -0.42 -13.69 3.99
N PRO A 62 0.88 -14.01 3.86
CA PRO A 62 1.34 -15.13 3.05
C PRO A 62 1.02 -16.50 3.70
N GLN A 63 0.87 -16.54 5.03
CA GLN A 63 0.58 -17.74 5.82
C GLN A 63 -0.57 -17.47 6.81
N PRO A 64 -1.34 -18.50 7.20
CA PRO A 64 -2.37 -18.35 8.21
C PRO A 64 -1.75 -18.15 9.59
N CYS A 65 -2.41 -17.36 10.44
CA CYS A 65 -2.04 -17.28 11.84
C CYS A 65 -2.38 -18.58 12.58
N PRO A 66 -1.62 -18.92 13.64
CA PRO A 66 -1.96 -20.01 14.54
C PRO A 66 -3.35 -19.80 15.19
N GLU A 67 -3.92 -20.86 15.74
CA GLU A 67 -5.16 -20.77 16.51
C GLU A 67 -4.99 -19.75 17.65
N GLN A 68 -6.06 -19.05 18.00
CA GLN A 68 -6.09 -18.00 19.04
C GLN A 68 -5.11 -16.85 18.78
N HIS A 69 -4.73 -16.60 17.53
CA HIS A 69 -3.99 -15.42 17.13
C HIS A 69 -4.78 -14.57 16.16
N LEU A 70 -4.64 -13.27 16.28
CA LEU A 70 -5.25 -12.27 15.39
C LEU A 70 -4.27 -11.89 14.28
N ALA A 71 -4.70 -12.08 13.04
CA ALA A 71 -3.94 -11.63 11.89
C ALA A 71 -4.02 -10.10 11.75
N PHE A 72 -2.91 -9.44 11.57
CA PHE A 72 -2.88 -8.00 11.35
C PHE A 72 -1.95 -7.59 10.22
N ARG A 73 -2.23 -6.41 9.65
CA ARG A 73 -1.36 -5.71 8.72
C ARG A 73 -1.51 -4.20 8.90
N VAL A 74 -0.38 -3.53 9.11
CA VAL A 74 -0.29 -2.08 9.25
C VAL A 74 0.65 -1.54 8.19
N VAL A 75 0.20 -0.58 7.41
CA VAL A 75 1.00 0.06 6.35
C VAL A 75 0.98 1.56 6.59
N SER A 76 2.15 2.19 6.64
CA SER A 76 2.25 3.66 6.73
C SER A 76 1.82 4.32 5.41
N GLY A 77 1.51 5.60 5.46
CA GLY A 77 1.32 6.38 4.25
C GLY A 77 2.60 6.45 3.41
N ALA A 78 2.45 6.59 2.10
CA ALA A 78 3.55 6.86 1.18
C ALA A 78 3.58 8.36 0.87
N ALA A 79 4.61 9.04 1.36
CA ALA A 79 4.74 10.50 1.33
C ALA A 79 3.46 11.17 1.87
N ASN A 80 2.94 12.18 1.17
CA ASN A 80 1.68 12.86 1.44
C ASN A 80 0.58 12.52 0.41
N VAL A 81 0.74 11.42 -0.32
CA VAL A 81 -0.10 11.04 -1.48
C VAL A 81 -0.97 9.84 -1.18
N ILE A 82 -0.40 8.75 -0.65
CA ILE A 82 -1.13 7.52 -0.36
C ILE A 82 -1.30 7.40 1.14
N GLY A 83 -2.55 7.36 1.60
CA GLY A 83 -2.87 7.21 3.01
C GLY A 83 -2.54 5.82 3.56
N PRO A 84 -2.39 5.70 4.88
CA PRO A 84 -2.06 4.46 5.56
C PRO A 84 -3.22 3.46 5.52
N LYS A 85 -2.91 2.20 5.90
CA LYS A 85 -3.89 1.13 6.02
C LYS A 85 -3.66 0.36 7.31
N ILE A 86 -4.73 0.04 8.02
CA ILE A 86 -4.72 -0.82 9.20
C ILE A 86 -5.79 -1.89 9.02
N CYS A 87 -5.36 -3.15 9.01
CA CYS A 87 -6.22 -4.33 8.91
C CYS A 87 -6.03 -5.22 10.14
N LEU A 88 -7.12 -5.77 10.66
CA LEU A 88 -7.14 -6.77 11.72
C LEU A 88 -8.20 -7.81 11.41
N GLU A 89 -7.86 -9.10 11.46
CA GLU A 89 -8.78 -10.22 11.21
C GLU A 89 -9.58 -10.08 9.91
N ASP A 90 -8.90 -9.68 8.83
CA ASP A 90 -9.47 -9.38 7.51
C ASP A 90 -10.42 -8.17 7.46
N LYS A 91 -10.58 -7.48 8.58
CA LYS A 91 -11.37 -6.26 8.67
C LYS A 91 -10.46 -5.04 8.47
N MET A 92 -10.69 -4.28 7.40
CA MET A 92 -10.01 -3.00 7.20
C MET A 92 -10.53 -1.99 8.23
N LEU A 93 -9.69 -1.60 9.19
CA LEU A 93 -10.03 -0.63 10.23
C LEU A 93 -9.90 0.80 9.71
N MET A 94 -8.77 1.10 9.04
CA MET A 94 -8.46 2.42 8.51
C MET A 94 -7.90 2.31 7.11
N SER A 95 -8.33 3.19 6.21
CA SER A 95 -7.80 3.34 4.85
C SER A 95 -8.35 4.60 4.18
N SER A 96 -7.69 5.08 3.12
CA SER A 96 -8.20 6.18 2.28
C SER A 96 -9.55 5.84 1.64
N VAL A 97 -9.81 4.56 1.34
CA VAL A 97 -11.11 4.13 0.77
C VAL A 97 -12.25 4.31 1.77
N LYS A 98 -11.96 4.21 3.08
CA LYS A 98 -12.93 4.45 4.15
C LYS A 98 -13.07 5.90 4.55
N ASP A 99 -12.24 6.77 3.97
CA ASP A 99 -12.19 8.19 4.30
C ASP A 99 -12.00 8.48 5.80
N ASN A 100 -11.21 7.63 6.47
CA ASN A 100 -10.97 7.71 7.90
C ASN A 100 -9.49 7.79 8.27
N VAL A 101 -8.66 8.30 7.36
CA VAL A 101 -7.23 8.54 7.56
C VAL A 101 -6.90 10.00 7.33
N GLY A 102 -5.91 10.50 8.04
CA GLY A 102 -5.47 11.90 7.94
C GLY A 102 -3.98 12.05 8.18
N ARG A 103 -3.43 13.23 7.85
CA ARG A 103 -2.02 13.53 8.09
C ARG A 103 -1.68 13.45 9.58
N GLY A 104 -0.53 12.90 9.90
CA GLY A 104 -0.07 12.67 11.26
C GLY A 104 -0.12 11.20 11.65
N LEU A 105 -0.54 10.91 12.87
CA LEU A 105 -0.70 9.56 13.39
C LEU A 105 -2.12 9.07 13.19
N ASN A 106 -2.26 7.94 12.52
CA ASN A 106 -3.50 7.21 12.35
C ASN A 106 -3.51 6.06 13.34
N ILE A 107 -4.44 6.09 14.29
CA ILE A 107 -4.45 5.20 15.45
C ILE A 107 -5.76 4.44 15.49
N ALA A 108 -5.68 3.10 15.49
CA ALA A 108 -6.81 2.23 15.76
C ALA A 108 -6.63 1.56 17.13
N LEU A 109 -7.65 1.70 17.98
CA LEU A 109 -7.73 1.08 19.29
C LEU A 109 -8.69 -0.10 19.23
N VAL A 110 -8.27 -1.26 19.70
CA VAL A 110 -9.09 -2.47 19.71
C VAL A 110 -9.09 -3.04 21.11
N ASN A 111 -10.23 -2.94 21.76
CA ASN A 111 -10.44 -3.46 23.12
C ASN A 111 -11.03 -4.87 23.09
N ASP A 112 -11.96 -5.10 22.17
CA ASP A 112 -12.49 -6.40 21.77
C ASP A 112 -12.70 -6.37 20.25
N VAL A 113 -12.62 -7.53 19.59
CA VAL A 113 -12.81 -7.63 18.12
C VAL A 113 -14.18 -7.10 17.69
N ASN A 114 -15.14 -7.05 18.59
CA ASN A 114 -16.49 -6.56 18.35
C ASN A 114 -16.72 -5.08 18.66
N ASP A 115 -15.83 -4.40 19.39
CA ASP A 115 -16.03 -3.02 19.84
C ASP A 115 -15.07 -2.04 19.14
N LEU A 116 -15.30 -1.85 17.88
CA LEU A 116 -14.59 -0.91 17.02
C LEU A 116 -15.21 0.48 17.13
N LEU A 117 -14.90 1.27 18.07
CA LEU A 117 -15.18 2.72 18.08
C LEU A 117 -15.62 3.24 19.48
N LYS A 118 -14.68 3.37 20.39
CA LYS A 118 -14.86 4.39 21.45
C LYS A 118 -13.54 5.12 21.63
N PHE A 119 -13.45 6.23 20.94
CA PHE A 119 -12.39 7.21 21.11
C PHE A 119 -12.45 7.81 22.51
N ILE A 120 -11.31 7.83 23.20
CA ILE A 120 -11.01 8.66 24.38
C ILE A 120 -11.79 8.26 25.64
N ARG A 121 -11.48 7.10 26.17
CA ARG A 121 -11.56 6.78 27.60
C ARG A 121 -10.25 6.12 28.03
N PRO A 122 -9.93 6.07 29.33
CA PRO A 122 -8.68 5.46 29.77
C PRO A 122 -8.57 4.06 29.16
N LEU A 123 -7.48 3.84 28.39
CA LEU A 123 -7.24 2.58 27.75
C LEU A 123 -7.26 1.47 28.80
N HIS A 124 -8.12 0.48 28.62
CA HIS A 124 -8.15 -0.68 29.49
C HIS A 124 -6.94 -1.57 29.23
N GLU A 125 -6.51 -2.30 30.24
CA GLU A 125 -5.45 -3.30 30.08
C GLU A 125 -5.84 -4.31 28.99
N GLY A 126 -4.88 -4.66 28.14
CA GLY A 126 -5.10 -5.51 26.99
C GLY A 126 -5.58 -4.81 25.72
N THR A 127 -5.91 -3.51 25.77
CA THR A 127 -6.24 -2.75 24.55
C THR A 127 -5.07 -2.77 23.58
N LEU A 128 -5.31 -3.27 22.38
CA LEU A 128 -4.33 -3.21 21.27
C LEU A 128 -4.37 -1.84 20.63
N VAL A 129 -3.19 -1.31 20.34
CA VAL A 129 -2.99 0.00 19.71
C VAL A 129 -2.22 -0.18 18.42
N PHE A 130 -2.85 0.09 17.29
CA PHE A 130 -2.24 0.06 15.96
C PHE A 130 -1.98 1.48 15.51
N VAL A 131 -0.76 1.77 15.07
CA VAL A 131 -0.35 3.11 14.64
C VAL A 131 0.31 3.05 13.28
N ALA A 132 -0.12 3.96 12.40
CA ALA A 132 0.51 4.17 11.10
C ALA A 132 0.70 5.67 10.85
N SER A 133 1.91 6.08 10.51
CA SER A 133 2.22 7.45 10.12
C SER A 133 1.69 7.79 8.73
N TYR A 134 1.36 9.07 8.53
CA TYR A 134 1.05 9.63 7.22
C TYR A 134 1.54 11.07 7.15
N ASP A 135 2.35 11.38 6.13
CA ASP A 135 3.00 12.66 5.92
C ASP A 135 3.98 13.02 7.06
N ASP A 136 3.52 13.53 8.17
CA ASP A 136 4.35 13.97 9.29
C ASP A 136 3.80 13.48 10.64
N PRO A 137 4.41 12.44 11.23
CA PRO A 137 3.96 11.90 12.51
C PRO A 137 4.32 12.75 13.71
N ALA A 138 5.31 13.63 13.61
CA ALA A 138 6.03 14.14 14.77
C ALA A 138 5.71 15.59 15.17
N THR A 139 5.44 16.47 14.23
CA THR A 139 5.32 17.93 14.50
C THR A 139 4.26 18.27 15.54
N LYS A 140 3.19 17.49 15.64
CA LYS A 140 2.12 17.69 16.63
C LYS A 140 2.25 16.84 17.88
N MET A 141 3.30 16.00 17.98
CA MET A 141 3.57 15.21 19.19
C MET A 141 4.22 16.09 20.26
N ASN A 142 3.75 15.95 21.49
CA ASN A 142 4.40 16.48 22.69
C ASN A 142 5.03 15.34 23.52
N ASP A 143 5.74 15.70 24.56
CA ASP A 143 6.44 14.73 25.41
C ASP A 143 5.49 13.75 26.10
N GLU A 144 4.28 14.19 26.46
CA GLU A 144 3.24 13.34 27.04
C GLU A 144 2.79 12.26 26.06
N THR A 145 2.51 12.65 24.80
CA THR A 145 2.14 11.69 23.76
C THR A 145 3.27 10.68 23.51
N ARG A 146 4.51 11.14 23.45
CA ARG A 146 5.70 10.28 23.30
C ARG A 146 5.84 9.30 24.47
N LYS A 147 5.58 9.77 25.70
CA LYS A 147 5.58 8.95 26.90
C LYS A 147 4.52 7.86 26.84
N ILE A 148 3.29 8.19 26.44
CA ILE A 148 2.19 7.23 26.28
C ILE A 148 2.58 6.10 25.33
N PHE A 149 3.11 6.40 24.13
CA PHE A 149 3.56 5.35 23.23
C PHE A 149 4.72 4.51 23.79
N SER A 150 5.61 5.13 24.55
CA SER A 150 6.68 4.39 25.22
C SER A 150 6.15 3.42 26.29
N GLU A 151 5.09 3.81 27.00
CA GLU A 151 4.37 2.96 27.97
C GLU A 151 3.57 1.84 27.28
N LEU A 152 3.16 2.02 26.02
CA LEU A 152 2.55 0.99 25.19
C LEU A 152 3.55 0.02 24.56
N GLY A 153 4.86 0.21 24.85
CA GLY A 153 5.93 -0.66 24.39
C GLY A 153 6.75 -0.13 23.21
N SER A 154 6.52 1.10 22.74
CA SER A 154 7.35 1.68 21.67
C SER A 154 8.77 2.00 22.13
N THR A 155 9.74 1.72 21.27
CA THR A 155 11.13 2.12 21.44
C THR A 155 11.46 3.41 20.71
N ASN A 156 10.80 3.68 19.59
CA ASN A 156 11.14 4.79 18.68
C ASN A 156 10.30 6.05 18.87
N ALA A 157 9.18 5.99 19.59
CA ALA A 157 8.27 7.14 19.75
C ALA A 157 8.96 8.41 20.26
N LYS A 158 10.00 8.28 21.10
CA LYS A 158 10.78 9.40 21.64
C LYS A 158 11.63 10.09 20.60
N GLU A 159 12.08 9.36 19.58
CA GLU A 159 13.02 9.83 18.55
C GLU A 159 12.35 10.25 17.25
N LEU A 160 11.02 10.06 17.13
CA LEU A 160 10.30 10.42 15.92
C LEU A 160 10.50 11.88 15.56
N ALA A 161 10.84 12.14 14.30
CA ALA A 161 11.10 13.45 13.74
C ALA A 161 10.18 13.77 12.55
N PHE A 162 10.31 14.98 12.04
CA PHE A 162 9.53 15.49 10.92
C PHE A 162 9.62 14.58 9.70
N ARG A 163 8.47 14.14 9.21
CA ARG A 163 8.30 13.27 8.03
C ARG A 163 8.95 11.90 8.13
N ASP A 164 9.23 11.40 9.32
CA ASP A 164 9.64 10.01 9.49
C ASP A 164 8.50 9.06 9.10
N SER A 165 8.84 7.87 8.59
CA SER A 165 7.89 6.77 8.46
C SER A 165 7.90 5.92 9.72
N TRP A 166 6.71 5.61 10.26
CA TRP A 166 6.57 4.84 11.48
C TRP A 166 5.31 3.98 11.47
N VAL A 167 5.47 2.72 11.84
CA VAL A 167 4.39 1.78 12.11
C VAL A 167 4.65 1.08 13.43
N PHE A 168 3.60 0.89 14.22
CA PHE A 168 3.73 0.34 15.57
C PHE A 168 2.45 -0.40 15.97
N VAL A 169 2.62 -1.52 16.65
CA VAL A 169 1.53 -2.21 17.35
C VAL A 169 1.96 -2.44 18.79
N GLY A 170 1.22 -1.89 19.73
CA GLY A 170 1.44 -2.04 21.17
C GLY A 170 0.19 -2.45 21.91
N ALA A 171 0.33 -2.64 23.21
CA ALA A 171 -0.80 -2.98 24.05
C ALA A 171 -0.70 -2.30 25.42
N LYS A 172 -1.84 -1.89 25.98
CA LYS A 172 -1.91 -1.37 27.35
C LYS A 172 -1.66 -2.48 28.37
N GLY A 173 -0.82 -2.18 29.37
CA GLY A 173 -0.50 -3.11 30.46
C GLY A 173 0.53 -4.17 30.11
N VAL A 174 1.20 -4.06 28.94
CA VAL A 174 2.37 -4.87 28.60
C VAL A 174 3.62 -4.13 29.05
N GLN A 175 4.46 -4.77 29.84
CA GLN A 175 5.70 -4.16 30.35
C GLN A 175 6.86 -4.29 29.40
N ASP A 176 6.84 -5.28 28.52
CA ASP A 176 7.90 -5.53 27.55
C ASP A 176 7.78 -4.60 26.33
N LYS A 177 8.91 -4.40 25.66
CA LYS A 177 8.92 -3.69 24.39
C LYS A 177 8.19 -4.48 23.32
N SER A 178 7.43 -3.76 22.49
CA SER A 178 6.73 -4.40 21.39
C SER A 178 7.72 -4.91 20.34
N PRO A 179 7.60 -6.16 19.88
CA PRO A 179 8.35 -6.65 18.74
C PRO A 179 7.81 -6.10 17.40
N PHE A 180 6.66 -5.45 17.44
CA PHE A 180 5.94 -4.96 16.26
C PHE A 180 6.13 -3.45 16.11
N GLU A 181 7.31 -3.03 15.73
CA GLU A 181 7.64 -1.64 15.47
C GLU A 181 8.66 -1.52 14.35
N GLN A 182 8.41 -0.61 13.41
CA GLN A 182 9.37 -0.21 12.39
C GLN A 182 9.41 1.30 12.26
N HIS A 183 10.61 1.85 12.07
CA HIS A 183 10.86 3.28 11.94
C HIS A 183 11.93 3.54 10.89
N VAL A 184 11.67 4.47 9.97
CA VAL A 184 12.65 4.97 9.01
C VAL A 184 12.71 6.49 9.12
N LYS A 185 13.92 6.99 9.40
CA LYS A 185 14.18 8.43 9.54
C LYS A 185 14.12 9.13 8.19
N ASN A 186 13.51 10.31 8.16
CA ASN A 186 13.58 11.21 7.04
C ASN A 186 15.03 11.70 6.84
N SER A 187 15.60 11.42 5.69
CA SER A 187 16.94 11.85 5.32
C SER A 187 17.03 12.12 3.84
N LYS A 188 17.54 13.29 3.47
CA LYS A 188 17.69 13.69 2.06
C LYS A 188 18.51 12.69 1.22
N SER A 189 19.43 11.97 1.85
CA SER A 189 20.31 11.01 1.19
C SER A 189 19.70 9.62 0.98
N THR A 190 18.68 9.25 1.78
CA THR A 190 18.10 7.90 1.78
C THR A 190 16.60 7.86 1.49
N ASN A 191 15.96 9.01 1.36
CA ASN A 191 14.53 9.09 1.06
C ASN A 191 14.20 8.43 -0.27
N LYS A 192 13.16 7.62 -0.27
CA LYS A 192 12.62 7.00 -1.47
C LYS A 192 11.79 7.97 -2.32
N TYR A 193 11.12 8.92 -1.66
CA TYR A 193 10.32 9.97 -2.28
C TYR A 193 10.95 11.33 -2.02
N GLU A 194 10.60 12.33 -2.81
CA GLU A 194 11.07 13.69 -2.58
C GLU A 194 10.54 14.22 -1.23
N GLY A 195 11.44 14.28 -0.23
CA GLY A 195 11.14 14.76 1.12
C GLY A 195 10.53 13.75 2.09
N TRP A 196 10.40 12.47 1.71
CA TRP A 196 9.89 11.40 2.58
C TRP A 196 10.65 10.08 2.39
N PRO A 197 10.83 9.28 3.46
CA PRO A 197 11.34 7.91 3.36
C PRO A 197 10.32 6.98 2.71
N GLU A 198 10.68 5.72 2.58
CA GLU A 198 9.77 4.70 2.08
C GLU A 198 8.58 4.47 3.03
N ALA A 199 7.48 3.97 2.47
CA ALA A 199 6.38 3.45 3.25
C ALA A 199 6.79 2.14 3.92
N LEU A 200 6.36 1.98 5.17
CA LEU A 200 6.62 0.80 5.98
C LEU A 200 5.41 -0.12 5.98
N GLU A 201 5.68 -1.41 6.02
CA GLU A 201 4.66 -2.44 6.14
C GLU A 201 5.04 -3.41 7.25
N LEU A 202 4.14 -3.60 8.21
CA LEU A 202 4.28 -4.49 9.34
C LEU A 202 3.09 -5.44 9.35
N GLU A 203 3.35 -6.73 9.32
CA GLU A 203 2.32 -7.76 9.35
C GLU A 203 2.69 -8.90 10.29
N GLY A 204 1.69 -9.62 10.78
CA GLY A 204 1.93 -10.74 11.69
C GLY A 204 0.69 -11.23 12.40
N CYS A 205 0.94 -11.98 13.46
CA CYS A 205 -0.07 -12.62 14.29
C CYS A 205 0.13 -12.21 15.76
N ILE A 206 -0.93 -11.73 16.41
CA ILE A 206 -0.92 -11.33 17.82
C ILE A 206 -1.71 -12.35 18.62
N PRO A 207 -1.16 -12.94 19.70
CA PRO A 207 -1.91 -13.86 20.54
C PRO A 207 -3.12 -13.15 21.17
N GLN A 208 -4.29 -13.80 21.11
CA GLN A 208 -5.47 -13.35 21.87
C GLN A 208 -5.23 -13.62 23.34
N ARG A 209 -5.44 -12.61 24.19
CA ARG A 209 -5.55 -12.85 25.62
C ARG A 209 -6.87 -13.59 25.85
N THR A 210 -6.81 -14.87 26.21
CA THR A 210 -7.93 -15.53 26.85
C THR A 210 -8.15 -14.83 28.19
N MET A 211 -9.28 -14.17 28.38
CA MET A 211 -9.70 -13.75 29.72
C MET A 211 -9.86 -15.05 30.51
N GLY A 212 -8.89 -15.33 31.37
CA GLY A 212 -9.04 -16.39 32.36
C GLY A 212 -10.28 -16.09 33.19
N THR A 213 -11.26 -16.95 33.11
CA THR A 213 -12.36 -17.00 34.09
C THR A 213 -11.74 -17.14 35.48
N GLN A 214 -11.70 -16.03 36.22
CA GLN A 214 -11.55 -16.08 37.67
C GLN A 214 -12.85 -16.46 38.32
#